data_ec116c05cddea3ae5e7ee444007e5683
#
_entry.id   ec116c05cddea3ae5e7ee444007e5683
#
_cell.length_a   1.000
_cell.length_b   1.000
_cell.length_c   1.000
_cell.angle_alpha   90.00
_cell.angle_beta   90.00
_cell.angle_gamma   90.00
#
_symmetry.space_group_name_H-M   'P 1'
#
loop_
_entity.id
_entity.type
_entity.pdbx_description
1 polymer ?
#
loop_
_entity_poly.entity_id
_entity_poly.type
_entity_poly.pdbx_seq_one_letter_code
_entity_poly.pdbx_strand_id
1 'polypeptide(L)'
;LARFNQRYPRIQFALATGPSGTMIDGVQEGTLSAAFVDGPLNHPELEGMPVYREEMMLVTPAGQAEISRVAQVSGSDVYAFRANCSYRRHLESWFHADRAAPGRIHEMESYHGMLACVIAGAGIALMPRSMLESMPGHHQVEAWPLAENWRWLTTWLVWRRGAMTRQLEAFIALLNERLQPAPSP
;
A
#
# COMPACT_ATOMS: atom_id res chain seq x y z
N LEU A 1 -2.66 1.97 16.33
CA LEU A 1 -3.24 1.04 17.31
C LEU A 1 -2.76 1.31 18.73
N ALA A 2 -1.45 1.44 19.00
CA ALA A 2 -0.92 1.66 20.36
C ALA A 2 -1.59 2.82 21.10
N ARG A 3 -1.71 4.01 20.47
CA ARG A 3 -2.40 5.16 21.04
C ARG A 3 -3.89 4.90 21.30
N PHE A 4 -4.54 4.13 20.46
CA PHE A 4 -5.96 3.78 20.66
C PHE A 4 -6.11 2.89 21.88
N ASN A 5 -5.28 1.86 22.02
CA ASN A 5 -5.28 0.98 23.19
C ASN A 5 -4.97 1.74 24.49
N GLN A 6 -4.06 2.73 24.46
CA GLN A 6 -3.76 3.59 25.60
C GLN A 6 -4.96 4.46 26.00
N ARG A 7 -5.67 5.03 25.00
CA ARG A 7 -6.81 5.94 25.27
C ARG A 7 -8.09 5.18 25.60
N TYR A 8 -8.27 3.97 25.06
CA TYR A 8 -9.47 3.14 25.20
C TYR A 8 -9.13 1.71 25.64
N PRO A 9 -8.55 1.49 26.83
CA PRO A 9 -8.01 0.19 27.24
C PRO A 9 -9.07 -0.91 27.40
N ARG A 10 -10.34 -0.55 27.46
CA ARG A 10 -11.48 -1.50 27.55
C ARG A 10 -12.01 -1.96 26.20
N ILE A 11 -11.54 -1.36 25.08
CA ILE A 11 -11.94 -1.77 23.74
C ILE A 11 -10.95 -2.82 23.26
N GLN A 12 -11.47 -4.00 22.98
CA GLN A 12 -10.66 -5.07 22.38
C GLN A 12 -10.59 -4.90 20.86
N PHE A 13 -9.38 -5.04 20.32
CA PHE A 13 -9.12 -5.06 18.89
C PHE A 13 -8.92 -6.48 18.42
N ALA A 14 -9.69 -6.89 17.38
CA ALA A 14 -9.36 -8.04 16.55
C ALA A 14 -8.79 -7.52 15.22
N LEU A 15 -7.58 -7.93 14.87
CA LEU A 15 -6.92 -7.51 13.63
C LEU A 15 -6.88 -8.70 12.67
N ALA A 16 -7.41 -8.51 11.48
CA ALA A 16 -7.29 -9.43 10.35
C ALA A 16 -6.51 -8.76 9.22
N THR A 17 -5.81 -9.54 8.42
CA THR A 17 -5.09 -9.07 7.23
C THR A 17 -5.45 -9.91 6.02
N GLY A 18 -5.52 -9.28 4.87
CA GLY A 18 -5.84 -9.96 3.61
C GLY A 18 -5.89 -8.99 2.42
N PRO A 19 -6.15 -9.50 1.22
CA PRO A 19 -6.36 -8.68 0.04
C PRO A 19 -7.55 -7.73 0.22
N SER A 20 -7.48 -6.53 -0.38
CA SER A 20 -8.53 -5.49 -0.25
C SER A 20 -9.92 -6.02 -0.58
N GLY A 21 -10.08 -6.86 -1.60
CA GLY A 21 -11.37 -7.48 -1.94
C GLY A 21 -11.95 -8.29 -0.78
N THR A 22 -11.17 -9.18 -0.19
CA THR A 22 -11.59 -10.00 0.96
C THR A 22 -11.94 -9.13 2.18
N MET A 23 -11.21 -8.04 2.39
CA MET A 23 -11.50 -7.11 3.49
C MET A 23 -12.81 -6.35 3.24
N ILE A 24 -13.08 -5.96 2.00
CA ILE A 24 -14.34 -5.33 1.59
C ILE A 24 -15.51 -6.29 1.81
N ASP A 25 -15.41 -7.53 1.37
CA ASP A 25 -16.44 -8.55 1.59
C ASP A 25 -16.74 -8.72 3.09
N GLY A 26 -15.68 -8.80 3.92
CA GLY A 26 -15.84 -8.91 5.37
C GLY A 26 -16.56 -7.71 6.01
N VAL A 27 -16.34 -6.49 5.49
CA VAL A 27 -17.07 -5.30 5.96
C VAL A 27 -18.54 -5.34 5.51
N GLN A 28 -18.82 -5.76 4.29
CA GLN A 28 -20.20 -5.92 3.78
C GLN A 28 -20.99 -6.96 4.56
N GLU A 29 -20.40 -8.10 4.81
CA GLU A 29 -21.00 -9.20 5.59
C GLU A 29 -21.12 -8.89 7.08
N GLY A 30 -20.42 -7.85 7.56
CA GLY A 30 -20.41 -7.45 8.97
C GLY A 30 -19.52 -8.30 9.88
N THR A 31 -18.65 -9.14 9.30
CA THR A 31 -17.60 -9.88 10.04
C THR A 31 -16.44 -8.98 10.44
N LEU A 32 -16.24 -7.87 9.72
CA LEU A 32 -15.33 -6.78 10.05
C LEU A 32 -16.13 -5.49 10.27
N SER A 33 -15.77 -4.73 11.31
CA SER A 33 -16.39 -3.41 11.58
C SER A 33 -15.90 -2.35 10.60
N ALA A 34 -14.64 -2.44 10.17
CA ALA A 34 -14.01 -1.56 9.20
C ALA A 34 -12.77 -2.23 8.59
N ALA A 35 -12.30 -1.74 7.47
CA ALA A 35 -11.08 -2.22 6.84
C ALA A 35 -10.27 -1.08 6.22
N PHE A 36 -8.95 -1.24 6.20
CA PHE A 36 -8.06 -0.45 5.34
C PHE A 36 -7.95 -1.13 3.98
N VAL A 37 -8.28 -0.39 2.93
CA VAL A 37 -8.28 -0.90 1.55
C VAL A 37 -7.65 0.11 0.60
N ASP A 38 -7.22 -0.37 -0.54
CA ASP A 38 -6.79 0.49 -1.63
C ASP A 38 -7.99 1.22 -2.25
N GLY A 39 -7.86 2.54 -2.46
CA GLY A 39 -8.94 3.39 -2.97
C GLY A 39 -8.69 3.89 -4.39
N PRO A 40 -9.64 4.64 -4.94
CA PRO A 40 -10.86 5.16 -4.31
C PRO A 40 -11.96 4.11 -4.13
N LEU A 41 -12.74 4.27 -3.06
CA LEU A 41 -13.89 3.43 -2.82
C LEU A 41 -15.04 3.81 -3.76
N ASN A 42 -15.58 2.85 -4.47
CA ASN A 42 -16.78 3.00 -5.30
C ASN A 42 -17.74 1.84 -5.03
N HIS A 43 -18.43 1.91 -3.90
CA HIS A 43 -19.37 0.87 -3.50
C HIS A 43 -20.60 1.47 -2.82
N PRO A 44 -21.85 1.15 -3.27
CA PRO A 44 -23.06 1.82 -2.78
C PRO A 44 -23.36 1.55 -1.31
N GLU A 45 -22.97 0.39 -0.78
CA GLU A 45 -23.24 -0.01 0.60
C GLU A 45 -22.12 0.36 1.58
N LEU A 46 -21.02 0.92 1.10
CA LEU A 46 -19.90 1.29 1.93
C LEU A 46 -19.73 2.81 1.98
N GLU A 47 -19.23 3.25 3.11
CA GLU A 47 -18.69 4.59 3.34
C GLU A 47 -17.21 4.49 3.66
N GLY A 48 -16.48 5.55 3.41
CA GLY A 48 -15.05 5.54 3.70
C GLY A 48 -14.43 6.91 3.64
N MET A 49 -13.19 6.97 4.13
CA MET A 49 -12.39 8.18 4.11
C MET A 49 -10.93 7.85 3.74
N PRO A 50 -10.22 8.72 3.02
CA PRO A 50 -8.79 8.55 2.78
C PRO A 50 -8.03 8.75 4.09
N VAL A 51 -7.06 7.87 4.37
CA VAL A 51 -6.28 7.90 5.62
C VAL A 51 -4.78 7.97 5.42
N TYR A 52 -4.26 7.37 4.37
CA TYR A 52 -2.84 7.39 4.04
C TYR A 52 -2.65 7.62 2.55
N ARG A 53 -1.63 8.39 2.21
CA ARG A 53 -1.16 8.57 0.85
C ARG A 53 0.29 8.12 0.81
N GLU A 54 0.59 7.11 0.02
CA GLU A 54 1.91 6.51 -0.08
C GLU A 54 2.54 6.82 -1.43
N GLU A 55 3.81 7.20 -1.41
CA GLU A 55 4.60 7.41 -2.62
C GLU A 55 5.19 6.08 -3.08
N MET A 56 4.86 5.67 -4.30
CA MET A 56 5.35 4.43 -4.89
C MET A 56 6.70 4.66 -5.58
N MET A 57 7.66 3.81 -5.25
CA MET A 57 9.02 3.84 -5.76
C MET A 57 9.29 2.59 -6.58
N LEU A 58 9.87 2.76 -7.76
CA LEU A 58 10.56 1.68 -8.45
C LEU A 58 11.91 1.47 -7.77
N VAL A 59 12.17 0.26 -7.32
CA VAL A 59 13.41 -0.13 -6.64
C VAL A 59 14.21 -1.02 -7.59
N THR A 60 15.44 -0.61 -7.84
CA THR A 60 16.35 -1.27 -8.79
C THR A 60 17.69 -1.58 -8.13
N PRO A 61 18.48 -2.51 -8.65
CA PRO A 61 19.84 -2.75 -8.15
C PRO A 61 20.69 -1.49 -8.15
N ALA A 62 21.68 -1.44 -7.26
CA ALA A 62 22.65 -0.33 -7.19
C ALA A 62 23.36 -0.12 -8.54
N GLY A 63 23.65 1.14 -8.83
CA GLY A 63 24.32 1.54 -10.09
C GLY A 63 23.41 1.59 -11.32
N GLN A 64 22.12 1.37 -11.16
CA GLN A 64 21.15 1.58 -12.22
C GLN A 64 21.04 3.07 -12.56
N ALA A 65 21.10 3.41 -13.85
CA ALA A 65 20.83 4.78 -14.30
C ALA A 65 19.40 5.20 -14.01
N GLU A 66 19.15 6.51 -13.96
CA GLU A 66 17.82 7.05 -13.68
C GLU A 66 16.72 6.46 -14.56
N ILE A 67 15.67 6.00 -13.92
CA ILE A 67 14.48 5.45 -14.57
C ILE A 67 13.37 6.49 -14.49
N SER A 68 13.01 7.06 -15.63
CA SER A 68 11.90 8.01 -15.77
C SER A 68 10.69 7.40 -16.49
N ARG A 69 10.87 6.30 -17.22
CA ARG A 69 9.82 5.63 -18.01
C ARG A 69 9.90 4.12 -17.83
N VAL A 70 8.73 3.49 -17.74
CA VAL A 70 8.62 2.03 -17.58
C VAL A 70 9.26 1.24 -18.75
N ALA A 71 9.29 1.81 -19.94
CA ALA A 71 9.95 1.19 -21.09
C ALA A 71 11.44 0.87 -20.84
N GLN A 72 12.13 1.64 -19.98
CA GLN A 72 13.54 1.43 -19.64
C GLN A 72 13.77 0.15 -18.81
N VAL A 73 12.71 -0.37 -18.17
CA VAL A 73 12.74 -1.62 -17.39
C VAL A 73 11.89 -2.72 -18.02
N SER A 74 11.46 -2.54 -19.27
CA SER A 74 10.75 -3.58 -20.00
C SER A 74 11.62 -4.82 -20.14
N GLY A 75 11.04 -6.00 -19.90
CA GLY A 75 11.75 -7.27 -19.90
C GLY A 75 12.53 -7.60 -18.62
N SER A 76 12.61 -6.67 -17.65
CA SER A 76 13.22 -6.96 -16.35
C SER A 76 12.36 -7.93 -15.55
N ASP A 77 13.00 -8.85 -14.82
CA ASP A 77 12.31 -9.69 -13.85
C ASP A 77 11.80 -8.83 -12.69
N VAL A 78 10.59 -9.10 -12.23
CA VAL A 78 9.90 -8.30 -11.22
C VAL A 78 9.51 -9.16 -10.01
N TYR A 79 9.83 -8.67 -8.83
CA TYR A 79 9.41 -9.25 -7.55
C TYR A 79 8.18 -8.50 -7.04
N ALA A 80 7.05 -9.18 -6.91
CA ALA A 80 5.78 -8.56 -6.58
C ALA A 80 4.90 -9.48 -5.73
N PHE A 81 3.88 -8.93 -5.08
CA PHE A 81 2.86 -9.72 -4.41
C PHE A 81 2.04 -10.55 -5.41
N ARG A 82 1.22 -11.47 -4.88
CA ARG A 82 0.31 -12.31 -5.68
C ARG A 82 -0.69 -11.49 -6.49
N ALA A 83 -1.26 -12.07 -7.53
CA ALA A 83 -2.09 -11.38 -8.52
C ALA A 83 -3.34 -10.66 -7.96
N ASN A 84 -3.90 -11.10 -6.82
CA ASN A 84 -5.07 -10.47 -6.20
C ASN A 84 -4.73 -9.29 -5.27
N CYS A 85 -3.46 -8.90 -5.16
CA CYS A 85 -3.02 -7.75 -4.40
C CYS A 85 -3.17 -6.45 -5.22
N SER A 86 -3.63 -5.37 -4.59
CA SER A 86 -3.78 -4.07 -5.24
C SER A 86 -2.45 -3.49 -5.72
N TYR A 87 -1.39 -3.65 -4.96
CA TYR A 87 -0.03 -3.24 -5.37
C TYR A 87 0.45 -3.97 -6.62
N ARG A 88 0.10 -5.27 -6.74
CA ARG A 88 0.40 -6.03 -7.95
C ARG A 88 -0.38 -5.51 -9.15
N ARG A 89 -1.68 -5.22 -9.01
CA ARG A 89 -2.48 -4.63 -10.08
C ARG A 89 -1.95 -3.25 -10.48
N HIS A 90 -1.48 -2.45 -9.52
CA HIS A 90 -0.87 -1.16 -9.79
C HIS A 90 0.40 -1.29 -10.65
N LEU A 91 1.28 -2.22 -10.31
CA LEU A 91 2.46 -2.55 -11.09
C LEU A 91 2.12 -2.96 -12.52
N GLU A 92 1.20 -3.90 -12.70
CA GLU A 92 0.79 -4.40 -14.01
C GLU A 92 0.16 -3.30 -14.87
N SER A 93 -0.68 -2.45 -14.26
CA SER A 93 -1.29 -1.30 -14.93
C SER A 93 -0.25 -0.27 -15.36
N TRP A 94 0.79 -0.05 -14.54
CA TRP A 94 1.89 0.84 -14.86
C TRP A 94 2.69 0.35 -16.08
N PHE A 95 3.01 -0.94 -16.14
CA PHE A 95 3.65 -1.54 -17.33
C PHE A 95 2.76 -1.41 -18.56
N HIS A 96 1.48 -1.74 -18.42
CA HIS A 96 0.52 -1.72 -19.53
C HIS A 96 0.33 -0.32 -20.14
N ALA A 97 0.33 0.72 -19.33
CA ALA A 97 0.10 2.10 -19.76
C ALA A 97 1.15 2.61 -20.77
N ASP A 98 2.38 2.14 -20.70
CA ASP A 98 3.47 2.50 -21.64
C ASP A 98 3.76 1.38 -22.65
N ARG A 99 2.84 0.43 -22.81
CA ARG A 99 2.97 -0.74 -23.70
C ARG A 99 4.25 -1.54 -23.44
N ALA A 100 4.76 -1.50 -22.23
CA ALA A 100 5.87 -2.28 -21.74
C ALA A 100 5.36 -3.56 -21.09
N ALA A 101 6.23 -4.55 -20.96
CA ALA A 101 5.92 -5.77 -20.23
C ALA A 101 7.08 -6.13 -19.31
N PRO A 102 6.80 -6.61 -18.09
CA PRO A 102 7.83 -7.21 -17.27
C PRO A 102 8.38 -8.47 -17.94
N GLY A 103 9.55 -8.91 -17.52
CA GLY A 103 10.05 -10.25 -17.79
C GLY A 103 9.23 -11.27 -16.99
N ARG A 104 9.89 -12.11 -16.22
CA ARG A 104 9.20 -13.00 -15.29
C ARG A 104 8.73 -12.22 -14.06
N ILE A 105 7.51 -12.50 -13.58
CA ILE A 105 7.03 -12.00 -12.31
C ILE A 105 7.19 -13.11 -11.27
N HIS A 106 7.99 -12.83 -10.25
CA HIS A 106 8.23 -13.71 -9.12
C HIS A 106 7.32 -13.30 -7.96
N GLU A 107 6.41 -14.19 -7.57
CA GLU A 107 5.49 -13.91 -6.47
C GLU A 107 6.20 -14.01 -5.12
N MET A 108 6.01 -12.98 -4.29
CA MET A 108 6.61 -12.82 -2.97
C MET A 108 5.53 -12.49 -1.93
N GLU A 109 5.79 -12.84 -0.68
CA GLU A 109 4.87 -12.58 0.42
C GLU A 109 5.32 -11.41 1.32
N SER A 110 6.50 -10.83 1.06
CA SER A 110 7.01 -9.72 1.88
C SER A 110 7.92 -8.76 1.11
N TYR A 111 7.85 -7.48 1.49
CA TYR A 111 8.76 -6.46 0.97
C TYR A 111 10.23 -6.73 1.32
N HIS A 112 10.51 -7.35 2.48
CA HIS A 112 11.89 -7.72 2.85
C HIS A 112 12.49 -8.73 1.87
N GLY A 113 11.70 -9.73 1.48
CA GLY A 113 12.12 -10.70 0.46
C GLY A 113 12.34 -10.05 -0.91
N MET A 114 11.45 -9.16 -1.32
CA MET A 114 11.60 -8.39 -2.57
C MET A 114 12.89 -7.56 -2.54
N LEU A 115 13.12 -6.80 -1.47
CA LEU A 115 14.32 -5.97 -1.33
C LEU A 115 15.61 -6.81 -1.39
N ALA A 116 15.64 -7.96 -0.71
CA ALA A 116 16.79 -8.85 -0.75
C ALA A 116 17.11 -9.34 -2.17
N CYS A 117 16.09 -9.68 -2.97
CA CYS A 117 16.27 -10.06 -4.37
C CYS A 117 16.79 -8.90 -5.23
N VAL A 118 16.29 -7.68 -5.01
CA VAL A 118 16.79 -6.49 -5.72
C VAL A 118 18.23 -6.18 -5.35
N ILE A 119 18.60 -6.24 -4.08
CA ILE A 119 19.98 -6.06 -3.60
C ILE A 119 20.92 -7.08 -4.27
N ALA A 120 20.46 -8.32 -4.44
CA ALA A 120 21.20 -9.37 -5.12
C ALA A 120 21.33 -9.16 -6.66
N GLY A 121 20.71 -8.11 -7.21
CA GLY A 121 20.75 -7.85 -8.64
C GLY A 121 19.82 -8.73 -9.47
N ALA A 122 18.88 -9.44 -8.85
CA ALA A 122 18.05 -10.44 -9.52
C ALA A 122 16.84 -9.85 -10.29
N GLY A 123 16.54 -8.57 -10.10
CA GLY A 123 15.44 -7.88 -10.78
C GLY A 123 15.03 -6.59 -10.08
N ILE A 124 13.80 -6.17 -10.30
CA ILE A 124 13.24 -4.93 -9.78
C ILE A 124 12.00 -5.18 -8.92
N ALA A 125 11.59 -4.19 -8.11
CA ALA A 125 10.36 -4.25 -7.35
C ALA A 125 9.69 -2.87 -7.27
N LEU A 126 8.38 -2.85 -7.00
CA LEU A 126 7.62 -1.65 -6.70
C LEU A 126 7.21 -1.68 -5.23
N MET A 127 7.52 -0.63 -4.48
CA MET A 127 7.14 -0.55 -3.07
C MET A 127 6.98 0.89 -2.58
N PRO A 128 6.18 1.11 -1.52
CA PRO A 128 6.05 2.42 -0.90
C PRO A 128 7.39 2.94 -0.37
N ARG A 129 7.66 4.23 -0.55
CA ARG A 129 8.86 4.90 -0.01
C ARG A 129 9.01 4.68 1.50
N SER A 130 7.91 4.86 2.25
CA SER A 130 7.91 4.69 3.70
C SER A 130 8.32 3.29 4.15
N MET A 131 7.92 2.26 3.39
CA MET A 131 8.31 0.89 3.63
C MET A 131 9.78 0.67 3.30
N LEU A 132 10.23 1.13 2.13
CA LEU A 132 11.63 1.00 1.70
C LEU A 132 12.57 1.63 2.75
N GLU A 133 12.33 2.87 3.14
CA GLU A 133 13.17 3.63 4.08
C GLU A 133 13.18 3.00 5.49
N SER A 134 12.16 2.23 5.85
CA SER A 134 12.09 1.52 7.13
C SER A 134 12.91 0.24 7.18
N MET A 135 13.33 -0.29 6.02
CA MET A 135 14.01 -1.58 5.94
C MET A 135 15.54 -1.45 6.00
N PRO A 136 16.22 -2.31 6.77
CA PRO A 136 17.67 -2.43 6.69
C PRO A 136 18.11 -2.75 5.25
N GLY A 137 19.15 -2.11 4.76
CA GLY A 137 19.68 -2.35 3.41
C GLY A 137 19.05 -1.50 2.31
N HIS A 138 18.08 -0.61 2.60
CA HIS A 138 17.50 0.30 1.61
C HIS A 138 18.53 1.17 0.87
N HIS A 139 19.67 1.43 1.50
CA HIS A 139 20.81 2.19 0.91
C HIS A 139 21.63 1.38 -0.10
N GLN A 140 21.35 0.08 -0.28
CA GLN A 140 22.05 -0.81 -1.23
C GLN A 140 21.32 -0.93 -2.57
N VAL A 141 20.31 -0.14 -2.80
CA VAL A 141 19.50 -0.11 -4.02
C VAL A 141 19.31 1.32 -4.50
N GLU A 142 18.91 1.49 -5.74
CA GLU A 142 18.40 2.76 -6.24
C GLU A 142 16.87 2.79 -6.16
N ALA A 143 16.31 3.97 -5.92
CA ALA A 143 14.86 4.14 -5.80
C ALA A 143 14.40 5.35 -6.61
N TRP A 144 13.51 5.11 -7.56
CA TRP A 144 13.02 6.10 -8.51
C TRP A 144 11.53 6.35 -8.28
N PRO A 145 11.09 7.59 -8.06
CA PRO A 145 9.67 7.89 -7.98
C PRO A 145 9.00 7.60 -9.33
N LEU A 146 7.82 7.02 -9.31
CA LEU A 146 7.05 6.84 -10.52
C LEU A 146 6.57 8.19 -11.09
N ALA A 147 6.16 8.22 -12.36
CA ALA A 147 5.48 9.37 -12.93
C ALA A 147 4.23 9.71 -12.13
N GLU A 148 3.79 10.99 -12.16
CA GLU A 148 2.79 11.54 -11.23
C GLU A 148 1.50 10.73 -11.14
N ASN A 149 0.99 10.22 -12.27
CA ASN A 149 -0.25 9.42 -12.31
C ASN A 149 -0.13 8.06 -11.62
N TRP A 150 1.10 7.57 -11.37
CA TRP A 150 1.40 6.26 -10.79
C TRP A 150 2.11 6.34 -9.43
N ARG A 151 2.56 7.54 -9.10
CA ARG A 151 3.36 7.80 -7.90
C ARG A 151 2.60 7.56 -6.61
N TRP A 152 1.30 7.89 -6.58
CA TRP A 152 0.56 7.96 -5.34
C TRP A 152 -0.54 6.91 -5.26
N LEU A 153 -0.50 6.13 -4.18
CA LEU A 153 -1.60 5.26 -3.77
C LEU A 153 -2.23 5.80 -2.50
N THR A 154 -3.55 5.73 -2.42
CA THR A 154 -4.30 6.19 -1.25
C THR A 154 -4.99 5.01 -0.59
N THR A 155 -4.66 4.77 0.67
CA THR A 155 -5.37 3.81 1.52
C THR A 155 -6.58 4.48 2.14
N TRP A 156 -7.72 3.84 2.04
CA TRP A 156 -8.98 4.26 2.61
C TRP A 156 -9.35 3.38 3.81
N LEU A 157 -9.89 4.00 4.85
CA LEU A 157 -10.66 3.30 5.87
C LEU A 157 -12.10 3.23 5.41
N VAL A 158 -12.66 2.01 5.31
CA VAL A 158 -14.03 1.79 4.84
C VAL A 158 -14.84 1.06 5.89
N TRP A 159 -16.15 1.32 5.93
CA TRP A 159 -17.12 0.67 6.81
C TRP A 159 -18.47 0.56 6.10
N ARG A 160 -19.35 -0.30 6.62
CA ARG A 160 -20.69 -0.45 6.06
C ARG A 160 -21.55 0.77 6.39
N ARG A 161 -22.27 1.27 5.38
CA ARG A 161 -23.21 2.39 5.51
C ARG A 161 -24.22 2.12 6.61
N GLY A 162 -24.42 3.08 7.50
CA GLY A 162 -25.34 2.95 8.62
C GLY A 162 -24.88 2.03 9.76
N ALA A 163 -23.67 1.47 9.70
CA ALA A 163 -23.11 0.59 10.73
C ALA A 163 -22.04 1.28 11.61
N MET A 164 -22.05 2.61 11.66
CA MET A 164 -21.14 3.38 12.51
C MET A 164 -21.39 3.05 13.99
N THR A 165 -20.33 2.66 14.70
CA THR A 165 -20.36 2.40 16.14
C THR A 165 -19.55 3.47 16.88
N ARG A 166 -19.81 3.68 18.16
CA ARG A 166 -19.03 4.61 19.01
C ARG A 166 -17.54 4.27 19.02
N GLN A 167 -17.21 2.98 18.96
CA GLN A 167 -15.81 2.53 18.90
C GLN A 167 -15.14 2.92 17.59
N LEU A 168 -15.86 2.76 16.47
CA LEU A 168 -15.36 3.15 15.16
C LEU A 168 -15.25 4.68 15.04
N GLU A 169 -16.21 5.44 15.55
CA GLU A 169 -16.13 6.92 15.64
C GLU A 169 -14.90 7.37 16.42
N ALA A 170 -14.64 6.76 17.59
CA ALA A 170 -13.48 7.07 18.40
C ALA A 170 -12.15 6.73 17.67
N PHE A 171 -12.15 5.64 16.89
CA PHE A 171 -11.00 5.26 16.09
C PHE A 171 -10.75 6.25 14.96
N ILE A 172 -11.79 6.66 14.23
CA ILE A 172 -11.74 7.66 13.15
C ILE A 172 -11.26 9.01 13.72
N ALA A 173 -11.78 9.44 14.87
CA ALA A 173 -11.35 10.68 15.52
C ALA A 173 -9.84 10.68 15.80
N LEU A 174 -9.32 9.56 16.31
CA LEU A 174 -7.89 9.41 16.59
C LEU A 174 -7.03 9.38 15.31
N LEU A 175 -7.54 8.81 14.23
CA LEU A 175 -6.87 8.87 12.92
C LEU A 175 -6.81 10.31 12.41
N ASN A 176 -7.90 11.06 12.50
CA ASN A 176 -7.97 12.45 12.06
C ASN A 176 -7.02 13.37 12.86
N GLU A 177 -6.83 13.12 14.16
CA GLU A 177 -5.82 13.82 14.98
C GLU A 177 -4.38 13.67 14.41
N ARG A 178 -4.08 12.55 13.73
CA ARG A 178 -2.78 12.31 13.11
C ARG A 178 -2.64 12.89 11.70
N LEU A 179 -3.76 13.04 11.01
CA LEU A 179 -3.79 13.54 9.63
C LEU A 179 -3.79 15.07 9.57
N GLN A 180 -4.11 15.73 10.66
CA GLN A 180 -3.94 17.19 10.79
C GLN A 180 -2.46 17.50 11.02
N PRO A 181 -1.84 18.38 10.19
CA PRO A 181 -0.51 18.88 10.48
C PRO A 181 -0.54 19.54 11.87
N ALA A 182 0.50 19.29 12.67
CA ALA A 182 0.66 19.98 13.93
C ALA A 182 0.52 21.51 13.69
N PRO A 183 -0.20 22.26 14.55
CA PRO A 183 -0.27 23.70 14.43
C PRO A 183 1.15 24.23 14.39
N SER A 184 1.50 24.99 13.34
CA SER A 184 2.78 25.66 13.22
C SER A 184 2.98 26.54 14.45
N PRO A 185 4.16 26.57 15.07
CA PRO A 185 4.46 27.39 16.24
C PRO A 185 4.34 28.89 15.97
#